data_af93834fb5e84cdcbd60b47e29844a14
#
_entry.id   af93834fb5e84cdcbd60b47e29844a14
#
_cell.length_a   1.000
_cell.length_b   1.000
_cell.length_c   1.000
_cell.angle_alpha   90.00
_cell.angle_beta   90.00
_cell.angle_gamma   90.00
#
_symmetry.space_group_name_H-M   'P 1'
#
loop_
_entity.id
_entity.type
_entity.pdbx_description
1 polymer ?
#
loop_
_entity_poly.entity_id
_entity_poly.type
_entity_poly.pdbx_seq_one_letter_code
_entity_poly.pdbx_strand_id
1 'polypeptide(L)'
;MFDFKQKLQIRNKTNSIVLHHAAASVCDAETIHQWHLKRGFSGIGYHFLVRKNGDIEEGRPVNTVGAHCSLHNSDTIGICFEGNFEKETMGDVQKNAGKQLILKLLKDYPNLKIYCHRD
;
A
#
# COMPACT_ATOMS: atom_id res chain seq x y z
N MET A 1 7.82 -3.10 -13.09
CA MET A 1 8.13 -1.88 -12.31
C MET A 1 7.44 -0.68 -12.93
N PHE A 2 6.93 0.21 -12.12
CA PHE A 2 6.22 1.40 -12.63
C PHE A 2 7.16 2.54 -12.92
N ASP A 3 6.77 3.39 -13.88
CA ASP A 3 7.47 4.63 -14.17
C ASP A 3 6.84 5.76 -13.34
N PHE A 4 7.65 6.38 -12.49
CA PHE A 4 7.22 7.49 -11.67
C PHE A 4 7.65 8.82 -12.31
N LYS A 5 6.77 9.83 -12.29
CA LYS A 5 7.04 11.13 -12.90
C LYS A 5 8.23 11.83 -12.28
N GLN A 6 8.43 11.65 -10.98
CA GLN A 6 9.52 12.27 -10.24
C GLN A 6 10.32 11.19 -9.53
N LYS A 7 11.60 11.49 -9.26
CA LYS A 7 12.44 10.57 -8.51
C LYS A 7 11.86 10.39 -7.11
N LEU A 8 11.67 9.14 -6.69
CA LEU A 8 11.21 8.82 -5.35
C LEU A 8 12.33 9.00 -4.35
N GLN A 9 11.97 9.50 -3.16
CA GLN A 9 12.93 9.69 -2.08
C GLN A 9 13.06 8.42 -1.26
N ILE A 10 14.28 8.13 -0.79
CA ILE A 10 14.51 7.03 0.15
C ILE A 10 13.91 7.42 1.49
N ARG A 11 13.19 6.48 2.12
CA ARG A 11 12.63 6.68 3.45
C ARG A 11 13.72 6.43 4.49
N ASN A 12 14.00 7.42 5.31
CA ASN A 12 15.07 7.35 6.31
C ASN A 12 14.64 6.65 7.59
N LYS A 13 13.35 6.65 7.89
CA LYS A 13 12.79 6.16 9.14
C LYS A 13 11.50 5.43 8.86
N THR A 14 11.31 4.27 9.49
CA THR A 14 10.10 3.46 9.30
C THR A 14 9.52 3.11 10.66
N ASN A 15 8.40 3.75 11.01
CA ASN A 15 7.77 3.61 12.32
C ASN A 15 6.54 2.71 12.29
N SER A 16 5.82 2.67 11.16
CA SER A 16 4.55 1.96 11.12
C SER A 16 4.16 1.54 9.72
N ILE A 17 3.22 0.61 9.68
CA ILE A 17 2.50 0.20 8.48
C ILE A 17 1.11 0.82 8.57
N VAL A 18 0.63 1.42 7.49
CA VAL A 18 -0.73 1.93 7.39
C VAL A 18 -1.48 1.09 6.38
N LEU A 19 -2.61 0.52 6.82
CA LEU A 19 -3.46 -0.33 5.99
C LEU A 19 -4.56 0.53 5.37
N HIS A 20 -4.75 0.39 4.06
CA HIS A 20 -5.79 1.08 3.29
C HIS A 20 -6.64 0.09 2.53
N HIS A 21 -7.85 0.49 2.13
CA HIS A 21 -8.58 -0.23 1.10
C HIS A 21 -8.65 0.64 -0.16
N ALA A 22 -8.82 -0.02 -1.32
CA ALA A 22 -8.83 0.69 -2.59
C ALA A 22 -10.12 1.51 -2.80
N ALA A 23 -11.16 1.19 -2.04
CA ALA A 23 -12.53 1.72 -2.22
C ALA A 23 -13.07 1.39 -3.61
N ALA A 24 -12.55 0.35 -4.24
CA ALA A 24 -13.00 -0.18 -5.52
C ALA A 24 -12.98 -1.70 -5.43
N SER A 25 -14.04 -2.34 -5.90
CA SER A 25 -14.21 -3.78 -5.74
C SER A 25 -13.15 -4.58 -6.50
N VAL A 26 -12.75 -4.10 -7.67
CA VAL A 26 -11.73 -4.75 -8.51
C VAL A 26 -10.74 -3.70 -8.99
N CYS A 27 -9.46 -3.90 -8.70
CA CYS A 27 -8.41 -3.05 -9.23
C CYS A 27 -7.06 -3.74 -9.05
N ASP A 28 -6.16 -3.54 -10.01
CA ASP A 28 -4.77 -3.96 -9.87
C ASP A 28 -3.88 -2.73 -9.63
N ALA A 29 -2.59 -2.97 -9.41
CA ALA A 29 -1.66 -1.89 -9.12
C ALA A 29 -1.51 -0.94 -10.32
N GLU A 30 -1.57 -1.45 -11.54
CA GLU A 30 -1.49 -0.61 -12.74
C GLU A 30 -2.67 0.36 -12.81
N THR A 31 -3.88 -0.10 -12.50
CA THR A 31 -5.08 0.75 -12.47
C THR A 31 -4.93 1.85 -11.42
N ILE A 32 -4.47 1.50 -10.22
CA ILE A 32 -4.23 2.48 -9.16
C ILE A 32 -3.15 3.46 -9.57
N HIS A 33 -2.09 2.99 -10.22
CA HIS A 33 -1.02 3.84 -10.71
C HIS A 33 -1.58 4.91 -11.66
N GLN A 34 -2.45 4.51 -12.61
CA GLN A 34 -3.07 5.45 -13.54
C GLN A 34 -4.00 6.43 -12.81
N TRP A 35 -4.78 5.97 -11.83
CA TRP A 35 -5.64 6.86 -11.04
C TRP A 35 -4.82 7.91 -10.30
N HIS A 36 -3.71 7.51 -9.68
CA HIS A 36 -2.86 8.43 -8.93
C HIS A 36 -2.15 9.43 -9.85
N LEU A 37 -1.72 8.99 -11.04
CA LEU A 37 -1.16 9.90 -12.05
C LEU A 37 -2.18 10.98 -12.44
N LYS A 38 -3.44 10.60 -12.64
CA LYS A 38 -4.51 11.56 -12.97
C LYS A 38 -4.78 12.54 -11.85
N ARG A 39 -4.53 12.16 -10.60
CA ARG A 39 -4.68 13.03 -9.44
C ARG A 39 -3.47 13.93 -9.21
N GLY A 40 -2.46 13.87 -10.04
CA GLY A 40 -1.26 14.68 -9.93
C GLY A 40 -0.14 14.05 -9.11
N PHE A 41 -0.29 12.79 -8.68
CA PHE A 41 0.78 12.08 -8.00
C PHE A 41 1.83 11.61 -9.00
N SER A 42 3.04 11.31 -8.53
CA SER A 42 4.09 10.75 -9.37
C SER A 42 3.79 9.34 -9.87
N GLY A 43 2.78 8.69 -9.31
CA GLY A 43 2.33 7.35 -9.63
C GLY A 43 1.69 6.73 -8.40
N ILE A 44 1.49 5.42 -8.43
CA ILE A 44 0.89 4.71 -7.30
C ILE A 44 1.58 5.10 -5.98
N GLY A 45 0.76 5.48 -5.00
CA GLY A 45 1.27 5.96 -3.71
C GLY A 45 1.52 4.89 -2.67
N TYR A 46 0.98 3.68 -2.87
CA TYR A 46 1.16 2.56 -1.97
C TYR A 46 2.44 1.80 -2.29
N HIS A 47 2.98 1.11 -1.28
CA HIS A 47 4.13 0.23 -1.48
C HIS A 47 3.69 -1.16 -1.93
N PHE A 48 2.53 -1.62 -1.48
CA PHE A 48 1.99 -2.93 -1.84
C PHE A 48 0.48 -2.86 -2.04
N LEU A 49 0.00 -3.70 -2.95
CA LEU A 49 -1.42 -3.98 -3.13
C LEU A 49 -1.65 -5.47 -2.89
N VAL A 50 -2.57 -5.81 -2.00
CA VAL A 50 -2.97 -7.19 -1.75
C VAL A 50 -4.27 -7.44 -2.49
N ARG A 51 -4.24 -8.33 -3.49
CA ARG A 51 -5.39 -8.65 -4.33
C ARG A 51 -6.31 -9.64 -3.62
N LYS A 52 -7.56 -9.69 -4.06
CA LYS A 52 -8.55 -10.61 -3.51
C LYS A 52 -8.17 -12.07 -3.68
N ASN A 53 -7.44 -12.40 -4.74
CA ASN A 53 -6.95 -13.76 -4.99
C ASN A 53 -5.69 -14.12 -4.19
N GLY A 54 -5.18 -13.20 -3.39
CA GLY A 54 -3.98 -13.41 -2.58
C GLY A 54 -2.69 -12.93 -3.22
N ASP A 55 -2.72 -12.48 -4.48
CA ASP A 55 -1.53 -11.92 -5.11
C ASP A 55 -1.13 -10.62 -4.45
N ILE A 56 0.18 -10.42 -4.29
CA ILE A 56 0.73 -9.17 -3.77
C ILE A 56 1.48 -8.49 -4.90
N GLU A 57 1.04 -7.27 -5.22
CA GLU A 57 1.66 -6.47 -6.27
C GLU A 57 2.45 -5.33 -5.63
N GLU A 58 3.66 -5.10 -6.12
CA GLU A 58 4.50 -4.02 -5.62
C GLU A 58 4.14 -2.72 -6.34
N GLY A 59 4.01 -1.63 -5.56
CA GLY A 59 3.86 -0.28 -6.09
C GLY A 59 5.18 0.46 -6.03
N ARG A 60 5.32 1.43 -5.10
CA ARG A 60 6.61 2.07 -4.86
C ARG A 60 7.57 1.09 -4.20
N PRO A 61 8.87 1.15 -4.51
CA PRO A 61 9.84 0.34 -3.79
C PRO A 61 9.71 0.54 -2.28
N VAL A 62 9.80 -0.54 -1.52
CA VAL A 62 9.45 -0.52 -0.08
C VAL A 62 10.29 0.45 0.74
N ASN A 63 11.50 0.76 0.29
CA ASN A 63 12.41 1.66 1.00
C ASN A 63 12.21 3.14 0.63
N THR A 64 11.19 3.47 -0.16
CA THR A 64 10.94 4.85 -0.58
C THR A 64 9.77 5.47 0.17
N VAL A 65 9.69 6.80 0.13
CA VAL A 65 8.57 7.56 0.68
C VAL A 65 7.34 7.35 -0.20
N GLY A 66 6.22 7.01 0.40
CA GLY A 66 4.96 6.81 -0.32
C GLY A 66 4.15 8.09 -0.50
N ALA A 67 2.96 7.95 -1.02
CA ALA A 67 1.96 9.02 -1.10
C ALA A 67 0.60 8.40 -0.79
N HIS A 68 0.39 8.01 0.46
CA HIS A 68 -0.79 7.24 0.87
C HIS A 68 -1.40 7.74 2.18
N CYS A 69 -0.66 8.49 2.97
CA CYS A 69 -1.13 8.97 4.27
C CYS A 69 -0.51 10.33 4.54
N SER A 70 -1.26 11.38 4.29
CA SER A 70 -0.78 12.75 4.45
C SER A 70 -0.19 12.96 5.85
N LEU A 71 0.93 13.69 5.94
CA LEU A 71 1.71 13.96 7.14
C LEU A 71 2.52 12.77 7.68
N HIS A 72 2.27 11.55 7.17
CA HIS A 72 2.96 10.34 7.64
C HIS A 72 3.61 9.53 6.52
N ASN A 73 3.71 10.10 5.32
CA ASN A 73 4.33 9.41 4.20
C ASN A 73 5.82 9.14 4.43
N SER A 74 6.50 10.03 5.16
CA SER A 74 7.94 9.95 5.34
C SER A 74 8.40 8.86 6.29
N ASP A 75 7.51 8.29 7.09
CA ASP A 75 7.88 7.31 8.11
C ASP A 75 7.03 6.04 8.11
N THR A 76 6.25 5.80 7.04
CA THR A 76 5.34 4.66 6.99
C THR A 76 5.44 3.85 5.69
N ILE A 77 5.02 2.59 5.79
CA ILE A 77 4.79 1.72 4.64
C ILE A 77 3.28 1.65 4.41
N GLY A 78 2.83 1.87 3.18
CA GLY A 78 1.41 1.80 2.83
C GLY A 78 1.07 0.49 2.14
N ILE A 79 0.10 -0.24 2.70
CA ILE A 79 -0.44 -1.46 2.12
C ILE A 79 -1.90 -1.20 1.79
N CYS A 80 -2.27 -1.38 0.52
CA CYS A 80 -3.64 -1.23 0.07
C CYS A 80 -4.25 -2.61 -0.20
N PHE A 81 -5.49 -2.81 0.21
CA PHE A 81 -6.24 -4.04 -0.08
C PHE A 81 -7.26 -3.77 -1.17
N GLU A 82 -7.23 -4.56 -2.22
CA GLU A 82 -8.24 -4.50 -3.29
C GLU A 82 -9.62 -4.76 -2.70
N GLY A 83 -10.56 -3.86 -2.90
CA GLY A 83 -11.91 -4.02 -2.41
C GLY A 83 -12.49 -2.71 -1.86
N ASN A 84 -13.80 -2.72 -1.66
CA ASN A 84 -14.49 -1.64 -0.95
C ASN A 84 -15.13 -2.25 0.29
N PHE A 85 -14.41 -2.21 1.41
CA PHE A 85 -14.83 -2.90 2.63
C PHE A 85 -15.85 -2.12 3.46
N GLU A 86 -16.37 -1.03 2.91
CA GLU A 86 -17.61 -0.43 3.38
C GLU A 86 -18.84 -1.21 2.88
N LYS A 87 -18.68 -1.92 1.74
CA LYS A 87 -19.78 -2.63 1.06
C LYS A 87 -19.59 -4.14 1.00
N GLU A 88 -18.39 -4.64 1.21
CA GLU A 88 -18.09 -6.07 1.10
C GLU A 88 -17.17 -6.49 2.25
N THR A 89 -17.10 -7.79 2.48
CA THR A 89 -16.25 -8.37 3.52
C THR A 89 -14.98 -8.93 2.88
N MET A 90 -13.84 -8.70 3.53
CA MET A 90 -12.57 -9.26 3.06
C MET A 90 -12.56 -10.78 3.22
N GLY A 91 -12.24 -11.48 2.13
CA GLY A 91 -12.14 -12.93 2.13
C GLY A 91 -10.87 -13.43 2.83
N ASP A 92 -10.88 -14.73 3.17
CA ASP A 92 -9.78 -15.33 3.94
C ASP A 92 -8.47 -15.38 3.16
N VAL A 93 -8.53 -15.64 1.85
CA VAL A 93 -7.33 -15.70 1.00
C VAL A 93 -6.60 -14.37 1.02
N GLN A 94 -7.32 -13.28 0.84
CA GLN A 94 -6.74 -11.94 0.87
C GLN A 94 -6.22 -11.58 2.26
N LYS A 95 -6.99 -11.90 3.29
CA LYS A 95 -6.61 -11.63 4.68
C LYS A 95 -5.32 -12.35 5.04
N ASN A 96 -5.20 -13.62 4.68
CA ASN A 96 -3.99 -14.41 4.96
C ASN A 96 -2.78 -13.88 4.19
N ALA A 97 -2.95 -13.48 2.93
CA ALA A 97 -1.88 -12.88 2.15
C ALA A 97 -1.38 -11.59 2.81
N GLY A 98 -2.28 -10.75 3.28
CA GLY A 98 -1.93 -9.53 4.00
C GLY A 98 -1.16 -9.80 5.28
N LYS A 99 -1.59 -10.80 6.06
CA LYS A 99 -0.89 -11.21 7.27
C LYS A 99 0.53 -11.67 6.99
N GLN A 100 0.72 -12.48 5.94
CA GLN A 100 2.05 -12.97 5.56
C GLN A 100 2.97 -11.82 5.14
N LEU A 101 2.43 -10.87 4.38
CA LEU A 101 3.19 -9.69 3.99
C LEU A 101 3.62 -8.87 5.22
N ILE A 102 2.72 -8.64 6.16
CA ILE A 102 3.01 -7.90 7.39
C ILE A 102 4.11 -8.61 8.19
N LEU A 103 4.02 -9.94 8.34
CA LEU A 103 5.03 -10.71 9.06
C LEU A 103 6.40 -10.60 8.41
N LYS A 104 6.44 -10.63 7.08
CA LYS A 104 7.69 -10.45 6.33
C LYS A 104 8.28 -9.06 6.57
N LEU A 105 7.45 -8.02 6.53
CA LEU A 105 7.89 -6.65 6.77
C LEU A 105 8.41 -6.45 8.19
N LEU A 106 7.80 -7.11 9.17
CA LEU A 106 8.25 -7.04 10.56
C LEU A 106 9.63 -7.66 10.77
N LYS A 107 10.05 -8.59 9.92
CA LYS A 107 11.43 -9.11 9.96
C LYS A 107 12.44 -8.07 9.51
N ASP A 108 12.09 -7.28 8.49
CA ASP A 108 12.98 -6.25 7.94
C ASP A 108 12.94 -4.96 8.75
N TYR A 109 11.79 -4.66 9.36
CA TYR A 109 11.56 -3.45 10.14
C TYR A 109 10.96 -3.84 11.49
N PRO A 110 11.75 -4.26 12.47
CA PRO A 110 11.23 -4.64 13.78
C PRO A 110 10.61 -3.43 14.49
N ASN A 111 9.66 -3.70 15.35
CA ASN A 111 8.95 -2.69 16.16
C ASN A 111 7.98 -1.78 15.41
N LEU A 112 7.52 -2.21 14.22
CA LEU A 112 6.49 -1.46 13.51
C LEU A 112 5.16 -1.50 14.24
N LYS A 113 4.48 -0.36 14.27
CA LYS A 113 3.08 -0.26 14.66
C LYS A 113 2.22 -0.42 13.41
N ILE A 114 0.99 -0.89 13.58
CA ILE A 114 0.07 -1.11 12.48
C ILE A 114 -1.18 -0.28 12.72
N TYR A 115 -1.51 0.57 11.74
CA TYR A 115 -2.70 1.42 11.79
C TYR A 115 -3.59 1.16 10.59
N CYS A 116 -4.90 1.34 10.78
CA CYS A 116 -5.85 1.34 9.67
C CYS A 116 -6.19 2.79 9.34
N HIS A 117 -6.07 3.14 8.05
CA HIS A 117 -6.43 4.47 7.57
C HIS A 117 -7.93 4.53 7.31
N ARG A 118 -8.58 5.58 7.79
CA ARG A 118 -9.98 5.88 7.47
C ARG A 118 -10.03 7.09 6.58
N ASP A 119 -10.75 6.94 5.52
CA ASP A 119 -11.01 8.04 4.58
C ASP A 119 -12.16 8.92 5.06
#